data_5a95c77dc11027fc8163576fb29cca66
#
_entry.id   5a95c77dc11027fc8163576fb29cca66
#
_cell.length_a   1.000
_cell.length_b   1.000
_cell.length_c   1.000
_cell.angle_alpha   90.00
_cell.angle_beta   90.00
_cell.angle_gamma   90.00
#
_symmetry.space_group_name_H-M   'P 1'
#
loop_
_entity.id
_entity.type
_entity.pdbx_description
1 polymer ?
#
loop_
_entity_poly.entity_id
_entity_poly.type
_entity_poly.pdbx_seq_one_letter_code
_entity_poly.pdbx_strand_id
1 'polypeptide(L)'
;MGKSKRKILEDGEQATPEDNVITKVAKKEEKRLIIVLENANLESCKVGKEFGLLNIDDHKGLLSRSGRDFSTARPDIPHQCLLMLFDSPLNRAGLLQVYIRTANNVLIEINPATRIPRTFKRFAGLMVQLLHKYSITAAETSVKLMKVIKNPITDHLPAGIVKNELLCFQLDE
;
A
#
# COMPACT_ATOMS: atom_id res chain seq x y z
N MET A 1 38.03 21.57 -67.60
CA MET A 1 36.95 22.19 -66.82
C MET A 1 36.90 21.55 -65.45
N GLY A 2 37.61 22.14 -64.53
CA GLY A 2 37.70 21.63 -63.16
C GLY A 2 37.04 22.58 -62.20
N LYS A 3 36.09 22.10 -61.41
CA LYS A 3 35.44 22.89 -60.34
C LYS A 3 36.11 22.58 -59.02
N SER A 4 36.72 23.62 -58.49
CA SER A 4 37.29 23.70 -57.15
C SER A 4 36.22 23.41 -56.08
N LYS A 5 36.51 22.48 -55.14
CA LYS A 5 35.75 22.30 -53.94
C LYS A 5 36.46 23.00 -52.81
N ARG A 6 35.80 23.98 -52.23
CA ARG A 6 36.21 24.64 -50.98
C ARG A 6 35.96 23.68 -49.81
N LYS A 7 36.97 23.50 -49.01
CA LYS A 7 36.97 22.75 -47.76
C LYS A 7 36.53 23.71 -46.65
N ILE A 8 35.41 23.48 -46.07
CA ILE A 8 34.97 24.16 -44.85
C ILE A 8 35.50 23.34 -43.70
N LEU A 9 36.28 23.94 -42.86
CA LEU A 9 36.69 23.42 -41.57
C LEU A 9 35.55 23.67 -40.60
N GLU A 10 34.95 22.64 -40.07
CA GLU A 10 34.04 22.73 -38.94
C GLU A 10 34.82 22.30 -37.70
N ASP A 11 34.89 23.23 -36.75
CA ASP A 11 35.48 23.07 -35.44
C ASP A 11 34.73 21.99 -34.64
N GLY A 12 35.47 20.97 -34.24
CA GLY A 12 34.98 19.92 -33.37
C GLY A 12 34.84 20.40 -31.94
N GLU A 13 33.64 20.69 -31.54
CA GLU A 13 33.29 20.89 -30.15
C GLU A 13 33.14 19.48 -29.50
N GLN A 14 34.14 19.14 -28.70
CA GLN A 14 34.13 17.91 -27.90
C GLN A 14 33.06 18.05 -26.82
N ALA A 15 31.95 17.35 -26.97
CA ALA A 15 31.00 17.15 -25.88
C ALA A 15 31.64 16.27 -24.80
N THR A 16 31.94 16.84 -23.66
CA THR A 16 32.33 16.14 -22.44
C THR A 16 31.16 15.31 -21.91
N PRO A 17 31.39 14.10 -21.41
CA PRO A 17 30.37 13.26 -20.82
C PRO A 17 30.17 13.63 -19.34
N GLU A 18 29.64 14.79 -19.08
CA GLU A 18 29.14 15.17 -17.77
C GLU A 18 27.69 15.58 -17.97
N ASP A 19 26.77 14.77 -17.47
CA ASP A 19 25.43 15.12 -16.98
C ASP A 19 24.46 13.95 -17.03
N ASN A 20 24.92 12.78 -16.57
CA ASN A 20 23.99 11.75 -16.07
C ASN A 20 24.07 11.66 -14.54
N VAL A 21 24.11 12.80 -13.88
CA VAL A 21 23.70 12.87 -12.48
C VAL A 21 22.18 12.86 -12.48
N ILE A 22 21.62 11.67 -12.48
CA ILE A 22 20.25 11.46 -12.00
C ILE A 22 20.27 12.01 -10.57
N THR A 23 19.89 13.26 -10.45
CA THR A 23 19.57 13.87 -9.17
C THR A 23 18.53 12.98 -8.54
N LYS A 24 18.97 12.10 -7.62
CA LYS A 24 18.12 11.57 -6.58
C LYS A 24 17.60 12.80 -5.87
N VAL A 25 16.44 13.28 -6.29
CA VAL A 25 15.69 14.32 -5.60
C VAL A 25 15.62 13.81 -4.17
N ALA A 26 16.38 14.41 -3.29
CA ALA A 26 16.32 14.16 -1.87
C ALA A 26 14.87 14.35 -1.52
N LYS A 27 14.20 13.24 -1.19
CA LYS A 27 12.79 13.23 -0.82
C LYS A 27 12.75 14.09 0.43
N LYS A 28 12.32 15.35 0.26
CA LYS A 28 12.17 16.32 1.33
C LYS A 28 11.46 15.56 2.45
N GLU A 29 12.07 15.47 3.63
CA GLU A 29 11.50 14.81 4.79
C GLU A 29 10.29 15.63 5.26
N GLU A 30 9.21 15.52 4.52
CA GLU A 30 7.95 16.09 4.94
C GLU A 30 7.47 15.28 6.14
N LYS A 31 7.22 15.97 7.24
CA LYS A 31 6.65 15.39 8.45
C LYS A 31 5.34 14.70 8.07
N ARG A 32 5.34 13.38 8.03
CA ARG A 32 4.15 12.57 7.71
C ARG A 32 3.69 11.85 8.96
N LEU A 33 2.39 11.79 9.15
CA LEU A 33 1.77 10.90 10.11
C LEU A 33 1.77 9.50 9.54
N ILE A 34 2.38 8.57 10.25
CA ILE A 34 2.38 7.15 9.88
C ILE A 34 1.45 6.42 10.83
N ILE A 35 0.44 5.77 10.27
CA ILE A 35 -0.53 4.98 11.04
C ILE A 35 -0.33 3.50 10.67
N VAL A 36 -0.26 2.67 11.70
CA VAL A 36 -0.20 1.21 11.57
C VAL A 36 -1.46 0.64 12.21
N LEU A 37 -2.30 0.01 11.41
CA LEU A 37 -3.42 -0.77 11.89
C LEU A 37 -2.89 -2.15 12.28
N GLU A 38 -2.75 -2.39 13.58
CA GLU A 38 -2.27 -3.65 14.12
C GLU A 38 -3.40 -4.66 14.27
N ASN A 39 -3.05 -5.95 14.22
CA ASN A 39 -3.96 -7.08 14.44
C ASN A 39 -5.22 -7.06 13.55
N ALA A 40 -5.10 -6.57 12.32
CA ALA A 40 -6.25 -6.48 11.42
C ALA A 40 -6.71 -7.88 10.98
N ASN A 41 -8.00 -8.15 11.13
CA ASN A 41 -8.63 -9.40 10.74
C ASN A 41 -8.88 -9.43 9.22
N LEU A 42 -7.83 -9.69 8.45
CA LEU A 42 -7.86 -9.80 7.00
C LEU A 42 -7.28 -11.14 6.58
N GLU A 43 -8.15 -12.12 6.38
CA GLU A 43 -7.79 -13.47 5.98
C GLU A 43 -8.65 -13.93 4.83
N SER A 44 -8.05 -14.58 3.83
CA SER A 44 -8.80 -15.20 2.74
C SER A 44 -9.16 -16.64 3.09
N CYS A 45 -10.41 -17.02 2.85
CA CYS A 45 -10.89 -18.38 3.00
C CYS A 45 -11.45 -18.91 1.68
N LYS A 46 -11.40 -20.22 1.50
CA LYS A 46 -11.98 -20.89 0.33
C LYS A 46 -13.45 -21.23 0.62
N VAL A 47 -14.34 -20.70 -0.19
CA VAL A 47 -15.79 -20.95 -0.12
C VAL A 47 -16.24 -21.62 -1.40
N GLY A 48 -16.40 -22.94 -1.36
CA GLY A 48 -16.67 -23.72 -2.55
C GLY A 48 -15.53 -23.67 -3.58
N LYS A 49 -15.77 -23.06 -4.73
CA LYS A 49 -14.76 -22.91 -5.80
C LYS A 49 -14.03 -21.56 -5.78
N GLU A 50 -14.53 -20.60 -5.01
CA GLU A 50 -14.03 -19.23 -4.97
C GLU A 50 -13.33 -18.91 -3.66
N PHE A 51 -12.51 -17.86 -3.65
CA PHE A 51 -11.92 -17.32 -2.43
C PHE A 51 -12.70 -16.09 -1.99
N GLY A 52 -13.01 -16.03 -0.69
CA GLY A 52 -13.66 -14.90 -0.05
C GLY A 52 -12.82 -14.34 1.08
N LEU A 53 -13.09 -13.11 1.51
CA LEU A 53 -12.55 -12.55 2.73
C LEU A 53 -13.36 -13.10 3.90
N LEU A 54 -12.66 -13.73 4.86
CA LEU A 54 -13.31 -14.32 6.01
C LEU A 54 -14.04 -13.24 6.82
N ASN A 55 -15.35 -13.37 6.96
CA ASN A 55 -16.18 -12.50 7.78
C ASN A 55 -17.26 -13.30 8.51
N ILE A 56 -17.76 -12.77 9.60
CA ILE A 56 -18.76 -13.43 10.43
C ILE A 56 -20.11 -13.57 9.72
N ASP A 57 -20.50 -12.60 8.90
CA ASP A 57 -21.83 -12.56 8.29
C ASP A 57 -22.02 -13.67 7.26
N ASP A 58 -21.03 -13.84 6.37
CA ASP A 58 -21.09 -14.80 5.27
C ASP A 58 -20.55 -16.18 5.63
N HIS A 59 -19.63 -16.26 6.64
CA HIS A 59 -18.85 -17.46 6.90
C HIS A 59 -19.09 -18.07 8.31
N LYS A 60 -20.20 -17.75 8.95
CA LYS A 60 -20.56 -18.23 10.30
C LYS A 60 -20.47 -19.76 10.45
N GLY A 61 -20.96 -20.51 9.45
CA GLY A 61 -20.88 -21.96 9.46
C GLY A 61 -19.45 -22.53 9.35
N LEU A 62 -18.57 -21.83 8.63
CA LEU A 62 -17.15 -22.19 8.51
C LEU A 62 -16.41 -21.93 9.82
N LEU A 63 -16.64 -20.77 10.42
CA LEU A 63 -16.06 -20.39 11.72
C LEU A 63 -16.47 -21.35 12.83
N SER A 64 -17.77 -21.67 12.91
CA SER A 64 -18.30 -22.62 13.89
C SER A 64 -17.70 -24.02 13.77
N ARG A 65 -17.53 -24.54 12.53
CA ARG A 65 -16.89 -25.84 12.28
C ARG A 65 -15.41 -25.87 12.65
N SER A 66 -14.71 -24.74 12.48
CA SER A 66 -13.28 -24.63 12.81
C SER A 66 -13.04 -24.33 14.29
N GLY A 67 -14.08 -24.14 15.10
CA GLY A 67 -13.96 -23.76 16.51
C GLY A 67 -13.30 -22.40 16.73
N ARG A 68 -13.29 -21.54 15.70
CA ARG A 68 -12.69 -20.20 15.79
C ARG A 68 -13.68 -19.22 16.41
N ASP A 69 -13.14 -18.32 17.20
CA ASP A 69 -13.92 -17.22 17.76
C ASP A 69 -14.42 -16.30 16.63
N PHE A 70 -15.68 -15.92 16.72
CA PHE A 70 -16.33 -15.04 15.76
C PHE A 70 -15.72 -13.63 15.77
N SER A 71 -15.19 -13.16 16.91
CA SER A 71 -14.52 -11.87 17.04
C SER A 71 -13.29 -11.75 16.14
N THR A 72 -12.65 -12.88 15.81
CA THR A 72 -11.47 -12.90 14.92
C THR A 72 -11.79 -12.76 13.43
N ALA A 73 -13.06 -12.64 13.05
CA ALA A 73 -13.49 -12.58 11.66
C ALA A 73 -14.26 -11.27 11.36
N ARG A 74 -13.65 -10.14 11.74
CA ARG A 74 -14.21 -8.79 11.61
C ARG A 74 -13.43 -7.89 10.64
N PRO A 75 -13.40 -8.20 9.34
CA PRO A 75 -12.71 -7.34 8.34
C PRO A 75 -13.43 -6.02 8.07
N ASP A 76 -14.64 -5.84 8.54
CA ASP A 76 -15.41 -4.61 8.52
C ASP A 76 -14.72 -3.50 9.35
N ILE A 77 -14.08 -3.85 10.47
CA ILE A 77 -13.38 -2.87 11.32
C ILE A 77 -12.23 -2.19 10.56
N PRO A 78 -11.22 -2.91 10.03
CA PRO A 78 -10.18 -2.26 9.24
C PRO A 78 -10.72 -1.55 7.99
N HIS A 79 -11.82 -2.02 7.39
CA HIS A 79 -12.46 -1.31 6.28
C HIS A 79 -12.94 0.08 6.70
N GLN A 80 -13.66 0.20 7.82
CA GLN A 80 -14.13 1.49 8.34
C GLN A 80 -12.97 2.42 8.72
N CYS A 81 -11.95 1.89 9.39
CA CYS A 81 -10.74 2.65 9.71
C CYS A 81 -10.08 3.22 8.45
N LEU A 82 -9.94 2.41 7.40
CA LEU A 82 -9.36 2.84 6.14
C LEU A 82 -10.21 3.91 5.45
N LEU A 83 -11.53 3.78 5.44
CA LEU A 83 -12.40 4.82 4.88
C LEU A 83 -12.21 6.16 5.58
N MET A 84 -12.17 6.16 6.92
CA MET A 84 -11.95 7.39 7.69
C MET A 84 -10.56 7.99 7.44
N LEU A 85 -9.51 7.16 7.43
CA LEU A 85 -8.13 7.62 7.24
C LEU A 85 -7.93 8.21 5.84
N PHE A 86 -8.41 7.53 4.80
CA PHE A 86 -8.22 7.97 3.41
C PHE A 86 -9.12 9.15 3.02
N ASP A 87 -10.23 9.37 3.71
CA ASP A 87 -11.07 10.57 3.55
C ASP A 87 -10.58 11.76 4.38
N SER A 88 -9.60 11.57 5.24
CA SER A 88 -9.10 12.61 6.15
C SER A 88 -8.41 13.78 5.40
N PRO A 89 -8.44 15.00 5.97
CA PRO A 89 -7.69 16.12 5.44
C PRO A 89 -6.18 15.86 5.34
N LEU A 90 -5.62 15.07 6.28
CA LEU A 90 -4.20 14.70 6.27
C LEU A 90 -3.84 13.89 5.03
N ASN A 91 -4.69 12.94 4.64
CA ASN A 91 -4.45 12.17 3.42
C ASN A 91 -4.54 13.05 2.16
N ARG A 92 -5.50 13.98 2.12
CA ARG A 92 -5.63 14.94 1.00
C ARG A 92 -4.43 15.88 0.89
N ALA A 93 -3.82 16.22 2.02
CA ALA A 93 -2.59 17.03 2.07
C ALA A 93 -1.32 16.21 1.75
N GLY A 94 -1.43 14.89 1.54
CA GLY A 94 -0.28 14.01 1.29
C GLY A 94 0.57 13.73 2.54
N LEU A 95 0.08 14.06 3.72
CA LEU A 95 0.79 13.95 5.00
C LEU A 95 0.48 12.65 5.76
N LEU A 96 -0.24 11.72 5.15
CA LEU A 96 -0.61 10.45 5.76
C LEU A 96 0.04 9.28 5.02
N GLN A 97 0.58 8.33 5.79
CA GLN A 97 1.00 7.02 5.30
C GLN A 97 0.35 5.94 6.17
N VAL A 98 -0.28 4.95 5.54
CA VAL A 98 -0.99 3.89 6.26
C VAL A 98 -0.35 2.54 5.96
N TYR A 99 -0.15 1.77 7.03
CA TYR A 99 0.24 0.37 6.99
C TYR A 99 -0.81 -0.47 7.71
N ILE A 100 -0.96 -1.72 7.29
CA ILE A 100 -1.80 -2.70 7.99
C ILE A 100 -0.92 -3.90 8.33
N ARG A 101 -0.94 -4.32 9.58
CA ARG A 101 -0.39 -5.60 10.01
C ARG A 101 -1.55 -6.51 10.38
N THR A 102 -1.72 -7.57 9.61
CA THR A 102 -2.80 -8.54 9.85
C THR A 102 -2.49 -9.43 11.06
N ALA A 103 -3.52 -10.06 11.62
CA ALA A 103 -3.38 -11.07 12.68
C ALA A 103 -2.45 -12.24 12.25
N ASN A 104 -2.39 -12.55 10.96
CA ASN A 104 -1.48 -13.55 10.38
C ASN A 104 -0.07 -12.98 10.07
N ASN A 105 0.29 -11.83 10.65
CA ASN A 105 1.58 -11.18 10.49
C ASN A 105 1.95 -10.81 9.05
N VAL A 106 0.96 -10.53 8.21
CA VAL A 106 1.18 -9.98 6.86
C VAL A 106 1.19 -8.46 6.94
N LEU A 107 2.27 -7.84 6.47
CA LEU A 107 2.41 -6.38 6.46
C LEU A 107 2.04 -5.83 5.08
N ILE A 108 1.11 -4.89 5.06
CA ILE A 108 0.57 -4.26 3.85
C ILE A 108 0.87 -2.77 3.89
N GLU A 109 1.49 -2.26 2.84
CA GLU A 109 1.65 -0.82 2.61
C GLU A 109 0.58 -0.34 1.65
N ILE A 110 -0.08 0.78 2.01
CA ILE A 110 -1.12 1.39 1.17
C ILE A 110 -0.62 2.76 0.70
N ASN A 111 -0.66 2.98 -0.60
CA ASN A 111 -0.30 4.26 -1.20
C ASN A 111 -1.36 5.33 -0.84
N PRO A 112 -0.98 6.54 -0.43
CA PRO A 112 -1.92 7.63 -0.13
C PRO A 112 -2.89 7.97 -1.27
N ALA A 113 -2.51 7.73 -2.51
CA ALA A 113 -3.37 7.95 -3.69
C ALA A 113 -4.44 6.86 -3.90
N THR A 114 -4.45 5.83 -3.06
CA THR A 114 -5.40 4.72 -3.16
C THR A 114 -6.80 5.19 -2.79
N ARG A 115 -7.79 4.79 -3.58
CA ARG A 115 -9.20 4.98 -3.26
C ARG A 115 -9.77 3.70 -2.68
N ILE A 116 -10.12 3.71 -1.41
CA ILE A 116 -10.73 2.57 -0.74
C ILE A 116 -12.18 2.40 -1.23
N PRO A 117 -12.59 1.19 -1.66
CA PRO A 117 -13.97 0.93 -2.06
C PRO A 117 -14.94 1.19 -0.91
N ARG A 118 -16.00 1.95 -1.18
CA ARG A 118 -17.02 2.32 -0.17
C ARG A 118 -17.86 1.13 0.28
N THR A 119 -18.10 0.17 -0.61
CA THR A 119 -18.89 -1.02 -0.29
C THR A 119 -18.01 -2.15 0.20
N PHE A 120 -18.40 -2.81 1.28
CA PHE A 120 -17.65 -3.91 1.86
C PHE A 120 -17.38 -5.04 0.86
N LYS A 121 -18.36 -5.40 0.04
CA LYS A 121 -18.20 -6.46 -0.98
C LYS A 121 -17.04 -6.18 -1.96
N ARG A 122 -16.90 -4.93 -2.43
CA ARG A 122 -15.79 -4.54 -3.32
C ARG A 122 -14.46 -4.49 -2.56
N PHE A 123 -14.48 -4.03 -1.33
CA PHE A 123 -13.30 -4.04 -0.46
C PHE A 123 -12.83 -5.47 -0.20
N ALA A 124 -13.75 -6.39 0.13
CA ALA A 124 -13.45 -7.80 0.35
C ALA A 124 -12.79 -8.44 -0.89
N GLY A 125 -13.33 -8.21 -2.08
CA GLY A 125 -12.73 -8.69 -3.33
C GLY A 125 -11.33 -8.11 -3.58
N LEU A 126 -11.11 -6.82 -3.26
CA LEU A 126 -9.83 -6.17 -3.37
C LEU A 126 -8.80 -6.78 -2.41
N MET A 127 -9.19 -7.05 -1.15
CA MET A 127 -8.30 -7.67 -0.15
C MET A 127 -7.95 -9.11 -0.51
N VAL A 128 -8.90 -9.91 -0.98
CA VAL A 128 -8.63 -11.25 -1.49
C VAL A 128 -7.62 -11.21 -2.63
N GLN A 129 -7.80 -10.31 -3.58
CA GLN A 129 -6.86 -10.13 -4.69
C GLN A 129 -5.45 -9.73 -4.19
N LEU A 130 -5.36 -8.82 -3.22
CA LEU A 130 -4.11 -8.39 -2.62
C LEU A 130 -3.37 -9.54 -1.94
N LEU A 131 -4.07 -10.32 -1.13
CA LEU A 131 -3.49 -11.44 -0.38
C LEU A 131 -3.01 -12.58 -1.30
N HIS A 132 -3.61 -12.73 -2.49
CA HIS A 132 -3.18 -13.72 -3.48
C HIS A 132 -2.07 -13.22 -4.42
N LYS A 133 -2.13 -11.96 -4.85
CA LYS A 133 -1.18 -11.39 -5.83
C LYS A 133 -0.04 -10.61 -5.19
N TYR A 134 -0.10 -10.35 -3.88
CA TYR A 134 0.84 -9.57 -3.10
C TYR A 134 1.01 -8.11 -3.52
N SER A 135 0.35 -7.67 -4.59
CA SER A 135 0.33 -6.27 -5.02
C SER A 135 -0.87 -5.97 -5.91
N ILE A 136 -1.34 -4.73 -5.80
CA ILE A 136 -2.39 -4.16 -6.67
C ILE A 136 -1.83 -2.91 -7.30
N THR A 137 -1.88 -2.85 -8.62
CA THR A 137 -1.47 -1.70 -9.45
C THR A 137 -2.69 -0.95 -9.96
N ALA A 138 -2.55 0.34 -10.19
CA ALA A 138 -3.57 1.13 -10.87
C ALA A 138 -3.70 0.68 -12.33
N ALA A 139 -4.93 0.68 -12.86
CA ALA A 139 -5.20 0.20 -14.23
C ALA A 139 -4.52 1.07 -15.31
N GLU A 140 -4.40 2.36 -15.06
CA GLU A 140 -3.88 3.34 -16.04
C GLU A 140 -2.39 3.65 -15.85
N THR A 141 -1.82 3.29 -14.71
CA THR A 141 -0.43 3.59 -14.38
C THR A 141 0.24 2.38 -13.75
N SER A 142 1.57 2.28 -13.86
CA SER A 142 2.34 1.22 -13.21
C SER A 142 2.50 1.43 -11.68
N VAL A 143 1.82 2.41 -11.10
CA VAL A 143 1.89 2.74 -9.68
C VAL A 143 1.22 1.65 -8.86
N LYS A 144 1.94 1.09 -7.90
CA LYS A 144 1.39 0.15 -6.93
C LYS A 144 0.55 0.91 -5.90
N LEU A 145 -0.74 0.58 -5.85
CA LEU A 145 -1.69 1.16 -4.91
C LEU A 145 -1.60 0.49 -3.54
N MET A 146 -1.45 -0.82 -3.54
CA MET A 146 -1.27 -1.63 -2.33
C MET A 146 -0.22 -2.70 -2.60
N LYS A 147 0.60 -3.00 -1.61
CA LYS A 147 1.59 -4.09 -1.71
C LYS A 147 1.82 -4.75 -0.35
N VAL A 148 2.03 -6.05 -0.38
CA VAL A 148 2.55 -6.80 0.76
C VAL A 148 4.06 -6.56 0.83
N ILE A 149 4.55 -6.20 2.00
CA ILE A 149 5.97 -5.91 2.27
C ILE A 149 6.49 -6.84 3.35
N LYS A 150 7.81 -6.93 3.47
CA LYS A 150 8.46 -7.79 4.48
C LYS A 150 8.34 -7.16 5.87
N ASN A 151 8.20 -8.01 6.88
CA ASN A 151 8.39 -7.61 8.28
C ASN A 151 9.90 -7.49 8.62
N PRO A 152 10.30 -6.68 9.59
CA PRO A 152 9.47 -5.83 10.45
C PRO A 152 9.11 -4.49 9.81
N ILE A 153 8.10 -3.82 10.36
CA ILE A 153 7.69 -2.48 9.89
C ILE A 153 8.78 -1.44 10.11
N THR A 154 9.62 -1.61 11.12
CA THR A 154 10.71 -0.70 11.47
C THR A 154 11.67 -0.44 10.30
N ASP A 155 11.85 -1.43 9.40
CA ASP A 155 12.72 -1.31 8.24
C ASP A 155 12.16 -0.37 7.16
N HIS A 156 10.86 -0.06 7.26
CA HIS A 156 10.13 0.78 6.32
C HIS A 156 9.84 2.18 6.89
N LEU A 157 10.19 2.41 8.15
CA LEU A 157 9.99 3.69 8.82
C LEU A 157 11.24 4.58 8.66
N PRO A 158 11.09 5.91 8.50
CA PRO A 158 12.22 6.84 8.49
C PRO A 158 12.94 6.83 9.83
N ALA A 159 14.24 7.10 9.82
CA ALA A 159 15.02 7.27 11.05
C ALA A 159 14.53 8.49 11.85
N GLY A 160 14.50 8.37 13.17
CA GLY A 160 14.10 9.49 14.05
C GLY A 160 12.60 9.64 14.30
N ILE A 161 11.81 8.62 13.98
CA ILE A 161 10.38 8.64 14.32
C ILE A 161 10.17 8.61 15.83
N VAL A 162 9.32 9.56 16.32
CA VAL A 162 8.75 9.49 17.65
C VAL A 162 7.59 8.48 17.60
N LYS A 163 7.76 7.34 18.25
CA LYS A 163 6.70 6.36 18.41
C LYS A 163 5.75 6.85 19.49
N ASN A 164 4.55 7.21 19.09
CA ASN A 164 3.42 7.29 19.99
C ASN A 164 2.60 6.02 19.80
N GLU A 165 2.43 5.23 20.84
CA GLU A 165 1.45 4.15 20.83
C GLU A 165 0.06 4.79 20.80
N LEU A 166 -0.49 4.92 19.61
CA LEU A 166 -1.85 5.35 19.44
C LEU A 166 -2.71 4.10 19.44
N LEU A 167 -3.40 3.88 20.56
CA LEU A 167 -4.59 3.07 20.76
C LEU A 167 -4.80 1.95 19.70
N CYS A 168 -4.39 0.75 20.04
CA CYS A 168 -5.12 -0.43 19.60
C CYS A 168 -6.56 -0.26 20.09
N PHE A 169 -7.51 -0.08 19.20
CA PHE A 169 -8.90 -0.37 19.49
C PHE A 169 -9.02 -1.89 19.62
N GLN A 170 -8.63 -2.42 20.74
CA GLN A 170 -9.07 -3.69 21.21
C GLN A 170 -10.48 -3.42 21.77
N LEU A 171 -11.49 -3.72 20.97
CA LEU A 171 -12.84 -3.86 21.49
C LEU A 171 -12.88 -5.21 22.16
N ASP A 172 -12.42 -5.24 23.43
CA ASP A 172 -12.71 -6.32 24.35
C ASP A 172 -14.18 -6.15 24.78
N GLU A 173 -15.03 -7.02 24.30
CA GLU A 173 -16.28 -7.45 24.92
C GLU A 173 -16.34 -8.96 24.96
#